data_8d12c7517a66f785f79a13d240d574c9
#
_entry.id   8d12c7517a66f785f79a13d240d574c9
#
_cell.length_a   1.000
_cell.length_b   1.000
_cell.length_c   1.000
_cell.angle_alpha   90.00
_cell.angle_beta   90.00
_cell.angle_gamma   90.00
#
_symmetry.space_group_name_H-M   'P 1'
#
loop_
_entity.id
_entity.type
_entity.pdbx_description
1 polymer ?
#
loop_
_entity_poly.entity_id
_entity_poly.type
_entity_poly.pdbx_seq_one_letter_code
_entity_poly.pdbx_strand_id
1 'polypeptide(L)'
;MRIVIPGIPAPKARARTVVQGGRTHSYTPSKTKEWEETVQWIAAQHRPPSPLRGPLAVAMTFYLPKPKRGKREYPSVRPDIDNYCKAVMDALNGMVWQDDGQIVQLEASKRYGEPRAEIEIREVG
;
A
#
# COMPACT_ATOMS: atom_id res chain seq x y z
N MET A 1 1.18 -11.02 12.40
CA MET A 1 1.62 -9.61 12.55
C MET A 1 0.57 -8.69 11.96
N ARG A 2 0.19 -7.65 12.67
CA ARG A 2 -0.79 -6.66 12.20
C ARG A 2 -0.19 -5.28 12.29
N ILE A 3 -0.30 -4.51 11.20
CA ILE A 3 0.20 -3.14 11.13
C ILE A 3 -0.98 -2.25 10.73
N VAL A 4 -1.20 -1.17 11.48
CA VAL A 4 -2.22 -0.17 11.16
C VAL A 4 -1.51 1.12 10.79
N ILE A 5 -1.78 1.61 9.60
CA ILE A 5 -1.15 2.81 9.06
C ILE A 5 -2.20 3.91 8.96
N PRO A 6 -2.10 4.97 9.79
CA PRO A 6 -3.05 6.07 9.75
C PRO A 6 -2.84 6.95 8.53
N GLY A 7 -3.89 7.61 8.10
CA GLY A 7 -3.84 8.52 6.98
C GLY A 7 -4.62 8.01 5.77
N ILE A 8 -4.81 8.88 4.80
CA ILE A 8 -5.55 8.52 3.59
C ILE A 8 -4.65 7.67 2.69
N PRO A 9 -5.01 6.39 2.44
CA PRO A 9 -4.22 5.55 1.56
C PRO A 9 -4.08 6.16 0.17
N ALA A 10 -2.90 6.06 -0.41
CA ALA A 10 -2.64 6.51 -1.77
C ALA A 10 -2.31 5.31 -2.67
N PRO A 11 -2.77 5.32 -3.91
CA PRO A 11 -2.46 4.24 -4.84
C PRO A 11 -1.06 4.38 -5.41
N LYS A 12 -0.48 3.28 -5.87
CA LYS A 12 0.73 3.33 -6.66
C LYS A 12 0.38 3.94 -8.01
N ALA A 13 0.99 5.06 -8.32
CA ALA A 13 0.85 5.67 -9.62
C ALA A 13 2.07 5.32 -10.46
N ARG A 14 1.86 5.18 -11.76
CA ARG A 14 2.98 4.97 -12.68
C ARG A 14 3.88 6.20 -12.65
N ALA A 15 5.20 5.99 -12.69
CA ALA A 15 6.15 7.07 -12.83
C ALA A 15 5.81 7.87 -14.09
N ARG A 16 5.72 9.19 -13.96
CA ARG A 16 5.45 10.06 -15.09
C ARG A 16 6.73 10.33 -15.84
N THR A 17 6.64 10.31 -17.16
CA THR A 17 7.77 10.62 -18.03
C THR A 17 7.55 12.02 -18.60
N VAL A 18 8.52 12.88 -18.40
CA VAL A 18 8.49 14.26 -18.90
C VAL A 18 9.67 14.49 -19.83
N VAL A 19 9.42 15.11 -20.96
CA VAL A 19 10.49 15.54 -21.87
C VAL A 19 10.82 17.00 -21.57
N GLN A 20 12.06 17.25 -21.18
CA GLN A 20 12.50 18.59 -20.81
C GLN A 20 13.91 18.83 -21.37
N GLY A 21 14.06 19.84 -22.21
CA GLY A 21 15.33 20.14 -22.84
C GLY A 21 15.90 18.98 -23.68
N GLY A 22 15.04 18.21 -24.34
CA GLY A 22 15.44 17.07 -25.15
C GLY A 22 15.76 15.79 -24.33
N ARG A 23 15.59 15.85 -23.01
CA ARG A 23 15.81 14.69 -22.11
C ARG A 23 14.51 14.21 -21.51
N THR A 24 14.44 12.91 -21.27
CA THR A 24 13.29 12.25 -20.64
C THR A 24 13.59 12.02 -19.17
N HIS A 25 12.67 12.44 -18.30
CA HIS A 25 12.76 12.23 -16.87
C HIS A 25 11.53 11.48 -16.36
N SER A 26 11.76 10.51 -15.47
CA SER A 26 10.68 9.77 -14.81
C SER A 26 10.66 10.13 -13.33
N TYR A 27 9.47 10.28 -12.75
CA TYR A 27 9.33 10.56 -11.33
C TYR A 27 8.07 9.90 -10.74
N THR A 28 8.11 9.59 -9.44
CA THR A 28 6.98 9.07 -8.69
C THR A 28 6.15 10.25 -8.16
N PRO A 29 4.82 10.26 -8.38
CA PRO A 29 3.98 11.33 -7.84
C PRO A 29 4.13 11.48 -6.33
N SER A 30 4.09 12.72 -5.85
CA SER A 30 4.36 13.05 -4.44
C SER A 30 3.42 12.36 -3.44
N LYS A 31 2.13 12.22 -3.76
CA LYS A 31 1.19 11.55 -2.86
C LYS A 31 1.54 10.09 -2.64
N THR A 32 1.93 9.39 -3.69
CA THR A 32 2.37 8.00 -3.59
C THR A 32 3.63 7.91 -2.74
N LYS A 33 4.58 8.80 -2.98
CA LYS A 33 5.83 8.83 -2.22
C LYS A 33 5.60 9.10 -0.74
N GLU A 34 4.78 10.09 -0.41
CA GLU A 34 4.45 10.43 0.97
C GLU A 34 3.77 9.27 1.68
N TRP A 35 2.84 8.62 1.01
CA TRP A 35 2.15 7.46 1.56
C TRP A 35 3.12 6.29 1.81
N GLU A 36 3.97 5.97 0.85
CA GLU A 36 4.97 4.92 0.99
C GLU A 36 5.92 5.22 2.16
N GLU A 37 6.35 6.46 2.32
CA GLU A 37 7.19 6.88 3.44
C GLU A 37 6.46 6.70 4.77
N THR A 38 5.17 7.03 4.84
CA THR A 38 4.36 6.82 6.04
C THR A 38 4.25 5.34 6.37
N VAL A 39 4.00 4.50 5.36
CA VAL A 39 3.93 3.05 5.53
C VAL A 39 5.25 2.52 6.09
N GLN A 40 6.37 2.95 5.51
CA GLN A 40 7.69 2.53 5.97
C GLN A 40 7.99 2.99 7.39
N TRP A 41 7.64 4.21 7.73
CA TRP A 41 7.85 4.77 9.07
C TRP A 41 7.10 3.96 10.14
N ILE A 42 5.82 3.68 9.90
CA ILE A 42 5.01 2.91 10.84
C ILE A 42 5.50 1.45 10.91
N ALA A 43 5.76 0.84 9.75
CA ALA A 43 6.23 -0.55 9.68
C ALA A 43 7.58 -0.74 10.38
N ALA A 44 8.46 0.24 10.32
CA ALA A 44 9.76 0.17 10.99
C ALA A 44 9.65 -0.02 12.50
N GLN A 45 8.54 0.43 13.09
CA GLN A 45 8.30 0.30 14.52
C GLN A 45 7.78 -1.08 14.92
N HIS A 46 7.33 -1.87 13.94
CA HIS A 46 6.70 -3.17 14.17
C HIS A 46 7.39 -4.30 13.41
N ARG A 47 8.39 -4.00 12.61
CA ARG A 47 9.05 -4.99 11.77
C ARG A 47 9.78 -6.05 12.60
N PRO A 48 9.90 -7.28 12.07
CA PRO A 48 10.69 -8.32 12.73
C PRO A 48 12.19 -7.94 12.72
N PRO A 49 13.02 -8.56 13.57
CA PRO A 49 14.46 -8.29 13.63
C PRO A 49 15.17 -8.42 12.28
N SER A 50 14.69 -9.34 11.45
CA SER A 50 15.13 -9.48 10.06
C SER A 50 13.91 -9.73 9.19
N PRO A 51 13.95 -9.38 7.88
CA PRO A 51 12.81 -9.60 7.00
C PRO A 51 12.39 -11.08 6.99
N LEU A 52 11.06 -11.28 6.99
CA LEU A 52 10.49 -12.62 6.96
C LEU A 52 10.92 -13.37 5.70
N ARG A 53 11.11 -14.67 5.83
CA ARG A 53 11.46 -15.57 4.74
C ARG A 53 10.37 -16.62 4.59
N GLY A 54 10.27 -17.22 3.42
CA GLY A 54 9.28 -18.23 3.15
C GLY A 54 7.94 -17.66 2.71
N PRO A 55 6.95 -18.53 2.43
CA PRO A 55 5.68 -18.09 1.87
C PRO A 55 4.84 -17.33 2.89
N LEU A 56 4.16 -16.28 2.41
CA LEU A 56 3.36 -15.39 3.24
C LEU A 56 1.94 -15.27 2.70
N ALA A 57 0.99 -15.10 3.62
CA ALA A 57 -0.37 -14.67 3.32
C ALA A 57 -0.55 -13.26 3.86
N VAL A 58 -1.05 -12.35 3.03
CA VAL A 58 -1.22 -10.95 3.39
C VAL A 58 -2.66 -10.53 3.15
N ALA A 59 -3.25 -9.85 4.12
CA ALA A 59 -4.58 -9.26 3.99
C ALA A 59 -4.47 -7.76 4.21
N MET A 60 -5.05 -6.98 3.30
CA MET A 60 -5.03 -5.53 3.36
C MET A 60 -6.43 -4.97 3.29
N THR A 61 -6.75 -4.03 4.17
CA THR A 61 -8.01 -3.30 4.11
C THR A 61 -7.69 -1.81 4.06
N PHE A 62 -8.22 -1.15 3.04
CA PHE A 62 -8.01 0.29 2.83
C PHE A 62 -9.29 1.03 3.16
N TYR A 63 -9.24 1.86 4.20
CA TYR A 63 -10.37 2.69 4.60
C TYR A 63 -10.19 4.09 4.01
N LEU A 64 -11.17 4.49 3.22
CA LEU A 64 -11.16 5.76 2.51
C LEU A 64 -12.22 6.69 3.10
N PRO A 65 -12.00 8.02 3.05
CA PRO A 65 -12.98 8.96 3.56
C PRO A 65 -14.26 8.90 2.72
N LYS A 66 -15.40 8.87 3.40
CA LYS A 66 -16.69 8.86 2.72
C LYS A 66 -16.98 10.26 2.16
N PRO A 67 -17.36 10.37 0.87
CA PRO A 67 -17.73 11.66 0.31
C PRO A 67 -18.94 12.24 1.05
N LYS A 68 -18.99 13.56 1.16
CA LYS A 68 -20.12 14.26 1.81
C LYS A 68 -21.44 14.07 1.03
N ARG A 69 -21.34 13.86 -0.28
CA ARG A 69 -22.50 13.65 -1.16
C ARG A 69 -22.41 12.27 -1.79
N GLY A 70 -23.55 11.67 -2.05
CA GLY A 70 -23.66 10.38 -2.68
C GLY A 70 -24.17 9.32 -1.72
N LYS A 71 -24.74 8.26 -2.30
CA LYS A 71 -25.38 7.16 -1.55
C LYS A 71 -24.61 5.86 -1.67
N ARG A 72 -23.38 5.92 -2.19
CA ARG A 72 -22.59 4.72 -2.40
C ARG A 72 -22.14 4.16 -1.06
N GLU A 73 -22.40 2.88 -0.85
CA GLU A 73 -22.00 2.18 0.38
C GLU A 73 -20.54 1.76 0.37
N TYR A 74 -19.99 1.46 -0.81
CA TYR A 74 -18.62 1.04 -0.99
C TYR A 74 -17.88 1.95 -1.96
N PRO A 75 -16.57 2.15 -1.80
CA PRO A 75 -15.78 2.98 -2.72
C PRO A 75 -15.50 2.26 -4.04
N SER A 76 -16.56 1.94 -4.78
CA SER A 76 -16.49 1.20 -6.04
C SER A 76 -16.14 2.12 -7.23
N VAL A 77 -15.13 2.95 -7.03
CA VAL A 77 -14.60 3.91 -8.00
C VAL A 77 -13.08 3.87 -7.97
N ARG A 78 -12.44 4.47 -8.97
CA ARG A 78 -10.98 4.62 -8.95
C ARG A 78 -10.51 5.35 -7.68
N PRO A 79 -9.30 5.10 -7.18
CA PRO A 79 -8.29 4.20 -7.75
C PRO A 79 -8.59 2.71 -7.56
N ASP A 80 -8.00 1.89 -8.41
CA ASP A 80 -8.18 0.44 -8.37
C ASP A 80 -7.51 -0.18 -7.15
N ILE A 81 -8.11 -1.23 -6.63
CA ILE A 81 -7.65 -1.89 -5.41
C ILE A 81 -6.21 -2.43 -5.52
N ASP A 82 -5.84 -2.95 -6.69
CA ASP A 82 -4.49 -3.48 -6.91
C ASP A 82 -3.42 -2.39 -6.80
N ASN A 83 -3.75 -1.15 -7.18
CA ASN A 83 -2.82 -0.03 -7.06
C ASN A 83 -2.57 0.36 -5.60
N TYR A 84 -3.58 0.22 -4.73
CA TYR A 84 -3.40 0.41 -3.29
C TYR A 84 -2.49 -0.67 -2.71
N CYS A 85 -2.72 -1.93 -3.09
CA CYS A 85 -1.88 -3.05 -2.66
C CYS A 85 -0.44 -2.85 -3.11
N LYS A 86 -0.24 -2.44 -4.35
CA LYS A 86 1.10 -2.25 -4.93
C LYS A 86 1.90 -1.20 -4.14
N ALA A 87 1.29 -0.09 -3.76
CA ALA A 87 1.97 0.95 -2.99
C ALA A 87 2.46 0.41 -1.64
N VAL A 88 1.62 -0.35 -0.93
CA VAL A 88 2.00 -0.95 0.35
C VAL A 88 3.06 -2.03 0.17
N MET A 89 2.91 -2.90 -0.82
CA MET A 89 3.87 -3.96 -1.08
C MET A 89 5.24 -3.39 -1.42
N ASP A 90 5.29 -2.36 -2.26
CA ASP A 90 6.56 -1.71 -2.61
C ASP A 90 7.22 -1.08 -1.37
N ALA A 91 6.43 -0.48 -0.48
CA ALA A 91 6.94 0.13 0.74
C ALA A 91 7.50 -0.90 1.72
N LEU A 92 6.88 -2.07 1.83
CA LEU A 92 7.26 -3.10 2.80
C LEU A 92 8.32 -4.07 2.26
N ASN A 93 8.53 -4.09 0.95
CA ASN A 93 9.51 -4.98 0.31
C ASN A 93 10.92 -4.69 0.82
N GLY A 94 11.62 -5.73 1.27
CA GLY A 94 12.96 -5.59 1.83
C GLY A 94 12.97 -5.16 3.30
N MET A 95 11.82 -4.82 3.87
CA MET A 95 11.70 -4.36 5.26
C MET A 95 11.01 -5.41 6.14
N VAL A 96 9.79 -5.79 5.77
CA VAL A 96 8.99 -6.78 6.52
C VAL A 96 9.22 -8.18 5.94
N TRP A 97 9.32 -8.29 4.65
CA TRP A 97 9.70 -9.52 3.95
C TRP A 97 10.81 -9.21 2.96
N GLN A 98 11.52 -10.24 2.51
CA GLN A 98 12.65 -10.04 1.60
C GLN A 98 12.24 -9.65 0.21
N ASP A 99 11.16 -10.26 -0.29
CA ASP A 99 10.69 -10.04 -1.65
C ASP A 99 9.19 -10.28 -1.76
N ASP A 100 8.51 -9.46 -2.56
CA ASP A 100 7.07 -9.59 -2.79
C ASP A 100 6.68 -10.95 -3.36
N GLY A 101 7.60 -11.62 -4.04
CA GLY A 101 7.39 -12.97 -4.56
C GLY A 101 7.05 -14.01 -3.51
N GLN A 102 7.32 -13.72 -2.22
CA GLN A 102 6.97 -14.60 -1.12
C GLN A 102 5.47 -14.62 -0.82
N ILE A 103 4.73 -13.62 -1.29
CA ILE A 103 3.29 -13.52 -1.04
C ILE A 103 2.57 -14.50 -1.95
N VAL A 104 2.03 -15.56 -1.36
CA VAL A 104 1.31 -16.61 -2.11
C VAL A 104 -0.19 -16.49 -1.97
N GLN A 105 -0.66 -15.65 -1.05
CA GLN A 105 -2.08 -15.38 -0.86
C GLN A 105 -2.23 -13.91 -0.52
N LEU A 106 -3.09 -13.21 -1.26
CA LEU A 106 -3.37 -11.80 -1.04
C LEU A 106 -4.87 -11.58 -1.02
N GLU A 107 -5.37 -11.02 0.09
CA GLU A 107 -6.75 -10.56 0.21
C GLU A 107 -6.73 -9.05 0.37
N ALA A 108 -7.63 -8.39 -0.33
CA ALA A 108 -7.69 -6.93 -0.27
C ALA A 108 -9.13 -6.43 -0.32
N SER A 109 -9.39 -5.36 0.42
CA SER A 109 -10.72 -4.71 0.46
C SER A 109 -10.56 -3.20 0.49
N LYS A 110 -11.50 -2.50 -0.16
CA LYS A 110 -11.67 -1.06 -0.05
C LYS A 110 -12.97 -0.80 0.68
N ARG A 111 -12.93 0.06 1.69
CA ARG A 111 -14.11 0.41 2.48
C ARG A 111 -14.11 1.90 2.78
N TYR A 112 -15.27 2.44 3.11
CA TYR A 112 -15.36 3.78 3.69
C TYR A 112 -15.17 3.68 5.20
N GLY A 113 -14.52 4.67 5.78
CA GLY A 113 -14.33 4.73 7.21
C GLY A 113 -13.25 5.74 7.57
N GLU A 114 -12.84 5.73 8.83
CA GLU A 114 -11.70 6.53 9.27
C GLU A 114 -10.47 6.17 8.45
N PRO A 115 -9.85 7.14 7.73
CA PRO A 115 -8.78 6.84 6.80
C PRO A 115 -7.60 6.11 7.43
N ARG A 116 -7.30 4.94 6.90
CA ARG A 116 -6.17 4.12 7.33
C ARG A 116 -6.02 2.91 6.42
N ALA A 117 -4.88 2.23 6.54
CA ALA A 117 -4.71 0.90 5.98
C ALA A 117 -4.44 -0.07 7.12
N GLU A 118 -5.08 -1.24 7.08
CA GLU A 118 -4.84 -2.33 8.04
C GLU A 118 -4.23 -3.48 7.27
N ILE A 119 -3.09 -3.95 7.73
CA ILE A 119 -2.32 -4.98 7.04
C ILE A 119 -2.07 -6.13 8.01
N GLU A 120 -2.47 -7.32 7.62
CA GLU A 120 -2.21 -8.54 8.37
C GLU A 120 -1.27 -9.43 7.58
N ILE A 121 -0.22 -9.91 8.22
CA ILE A 121 0.81 -10.73 7.60
C ILE A 121 0.93 -12.02 8.40
N ARG A 122 0.82 -13.14 7.68
CA ARG A 122 0.85 -14.47 8.29
C ARG A 122 1.84 -15.35 7.52
N GLU A 123 2.67 -16.07 8.24
CA GLU A 123 3.54 -17.08 7.64
C GLU A 123 2.71 -18.31 7.27
N VAL A 124 2.98 -18.88 6.10
CA VAL A 124 2.26 -20.05 5.59
C VAL A 124 3.14 -21.28 5.67
N GLY A 125 2.62 -22.34 6.26
CA GLY A 125 3.33 -23.60 6.40
C GLY A 125 4.08 -23.74 7.69
#